data_d506ddd306a1b81374f2c5acffb00cd1
#
_entry.id   d506ddd306a1b81374f2c5acffb00cd1
#
_cell.length_a   1.000
_cell.length_b   1.000
_cell.length_c   1.000
_cell.angle_alpha   90.00
_cell.angle_beta   90.00
_cell.angle_gamma   90.00
#
_symmetry.space_group_name_H-M   'P 1'
#
loop_
_entity.id
_entity.type
_entity.pdbx_description
1 polymer ?
#
loop_
_entity_poly.entity_id
_entity_poly.type
_entity_poly.pdbx_seq_one_letter_code
_entity_poly.pdbx_strand_id
1 'polypeptide(L)'
;MRRALRAVLWSVAGLVLLYGTTAVVLFVLMGRSNLVAGKTLALVPGPAFALLPMETMWCQARKGDLAVGQAAPDFELAARDGSGRVRLSSVRQEKPVVLVFASYTCPPFRREMPGVRKVYEDYRDRAAFYFVYIEEAHARDVWPLESNVRDKVVYSTPQDLAERTGLATTCAKAMQIDFPMLVDDVDNSVARAYTAWPTRFYVVGRDGRIAFKSRPGPFGFEAAPLRQALAELLPSPAGSSAGTP
;
A
#
# COMPACT_ATOMS: atom_id res chain seq x y z
N MET A 1 -9.72 -43.67 32.92
CA MET A 1 -10.31 -43.09 31.68
C MET A 1 -10.89 -41.70 31.84
N ARG A 2 -11.87 -41.43 32.71
CA ARG A 2 -12.54 -40.12 32.84
C ARG A 2 -11.61 -38.95 33.24
N ARG A 3 -10.58 -39.18 34.09
CA ARG A 3 -9.61 -38.11 34.47
C ARG A 3 -8.69 -37.73 33.33
N ALA A 4 -8.19 -38.71 32.58
CA ALA A 4 -7.34 -38.45 31.38
C ALA A 4 -8.11 -37.68 30.31
N LEU A 5 -9.37 -38.07 30.02
CA LEU A 5 -10.22 -37.36 29.07
C LEU A 5 -10.46 -35.90 29.48
N ARG A 6 -10.75 -35.65 30.76
CA ARG A 6 -10.90 -34.27 31.30
C ARG A 6 -9.61 -33.47 31.13
N ALA A 7 -8.44 -34.05 31.44
CA ALA A 7 -7.16 -33.38 31.25
C ALA A 7 -6.93 -32.99 29.78
N VAL A 8 -7.20 -33.90 28.85
CA VAL A 8 -7.09 -33.62 27.41
C VAL A 8 -8.06 -32.49 27.00
N LEU A 9 -9.32 -32.54 27.44
CA LEU A 9 -10.29 -31.49 27.11
C LEU A 9 -9.87 -30.10 27.66
N TRP A 10 -9.35 -30.04 28.90
CA TRP A 10 -8.82 -28.79 29.43
C TRP A 10 -7.59 -28.30 28.70
N SER A 11 -6.69 -29.18 28.32
CA SER A 11 -5.51 -28.82 27.50
C SER A 11 -5.92 -28.26 26.13
N VAL A 12 -6.86 -28.91 25.44
CA VAL A 12 -7.39 -28.42 24.15
C VAL A 12 -8.09 -27.06 24.33
N ALA A 13 -8.94 -26.91 25.35
CA ALA A 13 -9.60 -25.65 25.64
C ALA A 13 -8.58 -24.52 25.92
N GLY A 14 -7.51 -24.82 26.67
CA GLY A 14 -6.43 -23.88 26.93
C GLY A 14 -5.68 -23.45 25.66
N LEU A 15 -5.38 -24.40 24.76
CA LEU A 15 -4.74 -24.11 23.48
C LEU A 15 -5.63 -23.27 22.55
N VAL A 16 -6.93 -23.58 22.49
CA VAL A 16 -7.90 -22.79 21.71
C VAL A 16 -8.01 -21.37 22.24
N LEU A 17 -8.07 -21.22 23.56
CA LEU A 17 -8.12 -19.90 24.20
C LEU A 17 -6.84 -19.10 23.92
N LEU A 18 -5.67 -19.72 24.07
CA LEU A 18 -4.38 -19.09 23.76
C LEU A 18 -4.30 -18.64 22.30
N TYR A 19 -4.66 -19.52 21.37
CA TYR A 19 -4.69 -19.20 19.93
C TYR A 19 -5.64 -18.03 19.65
N GLY A 20 -6.87 -18.07 20.14
CA GLY A 20 -7.85 -17.01 19.95
C GLY A 20 -7.38 -15.67 20.52
N THR A 21 -6.85 -15.68 21.76
CA THR A 21 -6.31 -14.47 22.39
C THR A 21 -5.14 -13.89 21.58
N THR A 22 -4.21 -14.73 21.13
CA THR A 22 -3.07 -14.31 20.31
C THR A 22 -3.55 -13.69 19.01
N ALA A 23 -4.51 -14.31 18.31
CA ALA A 23 -5.08 -13.79 17.06
C ALA A 23 -5.74 -12.42 17.27
N VAL A 24 -6.54 -12.26 18.35
CA VAL A 24 -7.18 -10.97 18.69
C VAL A 24 -6.14 -9.89 19.00
N VAL A 25 -5.13 -10.19 19.80
CA VAL A 25 -4.06 -9.23 20.14
C VAL A 25 -3.32 -8.80 18.90
N LEU A 26 -2.90 -9.74 18.04
CA LEU A 26 -2.23 -9.43 16.77
C LEU A 26 -3.13 -8.57 15.87
N PHE A 27 -4.41 -8.92 15.73
CA PHE A 27 -5.36 -8.14 14.94
C PHE A 27 -5.45 -6.69 15.42
N VAL A 28 -5.60 -6.47 16.71
CA VAL A 28 -5.66 -5.13 17.31
C VAL A 28 -4.37 -4.35 17.05
N LEU A 29 -3.20 -4.99 17.25
CA LEU A 29 -1.90 -4.34 17.04
C LEU A 29 -1.63 -4.02 15.57
N MET A 30 -2.07 -4.86 14.63
CA MET A 30 -2.02 -4.58 13.18
C MET A 30 -2.85 -3.35 12.80
N GLY A 31 -3.93 -3.05 13.50
CA GLY A 31 -4.78 -1.88 13.27
C GLY A 31 -4.24 -0.59 13.89
N ARG A 32 -3.17 -0.64 14.69
CA ARG A 32 -2.55 0.54 15.32
C ARG A 32 -1.68 1.32 14.32
N SER A 33 -0.84 2.21 14.83
CA SER A 33 0.11 2.97 13.99
C SER A 33 1.02 2.02 13.18
N ASN A 34 1.55 2.51 12.06
CA ASN A 34 2.43 1.73 11.18
C ASN A 34 3.66 1.20 11.92
N LEU A 35 4.22 2.00 12.83
CA LEU A 35 5.34 1.60 13.70
C LEU A 35 4.97 0.42 14.60
N VAL A 36 3.80 0.46 15.26
CA VAL A 36 3.33 -0.63 16.13
C VAL A 36 3.07 -1.88 15.30
N ALA A 37 2.35 -1.75 14.18
CA ALA A 37 2.08 -2.87 13.29
C ALA A 37 3.37 -3.52 12.77
N GLY A 38 4.33 -2.71 12.29
CA GLY A 38 5.61 -3.19 11.77
C GLY A 38 6.43 -3.93 12.84
N LYS A 39 6.63 -3.31 14.01
CA LYS A 39 7.37 -3.94 15.12
C LYS A 39 6.69 -5.22 15.62
N THR A 40 5.36 -5.24 15.67
CA THR A 40 4.62 -6.44 16.06
C THR A 40 4.84 -7.58 15.07
N LEU A 41 4.72 -7.30 13.77
CA LEU A 41 4.91 -8.32 12.73
C LEU A 41 6.35 -8.79 12.63
N ALA A 42 7.33 -7.95 12.95
CA ALA A 42 8.73 -8.34 13.03
C ALA A 42 9.00 -9.41 14.11
N LEU A 43 8.16 -9.50 15.14
CA LEU A 43 8.26 -10.49 16.22
C LEU A 43 7.53 -11.80 15.91
N VAL A 44 6.69 -11.85 14.88
CA VAL A 44 5.93 -13.06 14.51
C VAL A 44 6.85 -14.00 13.74
N PRO A 45 7.13 -15.22 14.27
CA PRO A 45 7.94 -16.20 13.54
C PRO A 45 7.31 -16.60 12.21
N GLY A 46 8.14 -16.80 11.18
CA GLY A 46 7.66 -17.16 9.83
C GLY A 46 6.62 -18.29 9.79
N PRO A 47 6.81 -19.43 10.48
CA PRO A 47 5.81 -20.50 10.52
C PRO A 47 4.47 -20.09 11.14
N ALA A 48 4.45 -19.12 12.07
CA ALA A 48 3.20 -18.65 12.69
C ALA A 48 2.30 -17.91 11.70
N PHE A 49 2.86 -17.32 10.63
CA PHE A 49 2.06 -16.73 9.55
C PHE A 49 1.18 -17.76 8.83
N ALA A 50 1.61 -19.03 8.76
CA ALA A 50 0.83 -20.08 8.14
C ALA A 50 -0.31 -20.61 9.02
N LEU A 51 -0.24 -20.37 10.34
CA LEU A 51 -1.23 -20.84 11.31
C LEU A 51 -2.36 -19.83 11.54
N LEU A 52 -2.20 -18.60 11.07
CA LEU A 52 -3.17 -17.51 11.26
C LEU A 52 -3.80 -17.14 9.91
N PRO A 53 -5.06 -16.72 9.87
CA PRO A 53 -5.69 -16.20 8.65
C PRO A 53 -5.18 -14.77 8.35
N MET A 54 -3.86 -14.64 8.11
CA MET A 54 -3.13 -13.38 8.04
C MET A 54 -3.70 -12.43 7.00
N GLU A 55 -4.08 -12.91 5.82
CA GLU A 55 -4.69 -12.09 4.78
C GLU A 55 -5.98 -11.43 5.26
N THR A 56 -6.89 -12.21 5.83
CA THR A 56 -8.18 -11.69 6.34
C THR A 56 -7.94 -10.71 7.49
N MET A 57 -7.11 -11.08 8.46
CA MET A 57 -6.78 -10.22 9.60
C MET A 57 -6.16 -8.90 9.15
N TRP A 58 -5.16 -8.95 8.28
CA TRP A 58 -4.48 -7.79 7.76
C TRP A 58 -5.40 -6.87 6.97
N CYS A 59 -6.17 -7.44 6.02
CA CYS A 59 -7.07 -6.66 5.19
C CYS A 59 -8.17 -5.98 6.01
N GLN A 60 -8.65 -6.59 7.07
CA GLN A 60 -9.62 -5.98 7.98
C GLN A 60 -8.97 -4.93 8.90
N ALA A 61 -7.83 -5.23 9.51
CA ALA A 61 -7.12 -4.32 10.40
C ALA A 61 -6.62 -3.05 9.66
N ARG A 62 -6.29 -3.17 8.37
CA ARG A 62 -5.79 -2.08 7.52
C ARG A 62 -6.82 -1.59 6.50
N LYS A 63 -8.10 -1.91 6.67
CA LYS A 63 -9.17 -1.48 5.76
C LYS A 63 -9.21 0.04 5.61
N GLY A 64 -9.10 0.78 6.73
CA GLY A 64 -9.29 2.23 6.77
C GLY A 64 -10.74 2.65 6.48
N ASP A 65 -11.04 3.92 6.73
CA ASP A 65 -12.41 4.43 6.71
C ASP A 65 -12.86 4.93 5.32
N LEU A 66 -11.90 5.25 4.45
CA LEU A 66 -12.25 5.70 3.09
C LEU A 66 -12.87 4.57 2.28
N ALA A 67 -13.97 4.87 1.61
CA ALA A 67 -14.66 3.95 0.71
C ALA A 67 -14.84 4.57 -0.68
N VAL A 68 -15.07 3.73 -1.69
CA VAL A 68 -15.48 4.17 -3.04
C VAL A 68 -16.76 5.02 -2.93
N GLY A 69 -16.80 6.12 -3.66
CA GLY A 69 -17.86 7.13 -3.64
C GLY A 69 -17.68 8.24 -2.60
N GLN A 70 -16.81 8.08 -1.59
CA GLN A 70 -16.51 9.14 -0.63
C GLN A 70 -15.56 10.19 -1.21
N ALA A 71 -15.61 11.41 -0.65
CA ALA A 71 -14.65 12.46 -0.99
C ALA A 71 -13.22 12.02 -0.64
N ALA A 72 -12.31 12.16 -1.59
CA ALA A 72 -10.89 11.93 -1.35
C ALA A 72 -10.33 13.06 -0.46
N PRO A 73 -9.57 12.75 0.60
CA PRO A 73 -8.85 13.77 1.37
C PRO A 73 -7.95 14.60 0.46
N ASP A 74 -8.12 15.92 0.48
CA ASP A 74 -7.22 16.80 -0.27
C ASP A 74 -5.85 16.87 0.40
N PHE A 75 -4.82 17.05 -0.40
CA PHE A 75 -3.46 17.22 0.08
C PHE A 75 -2.65 18.12 -0.84
N GLU A 76 -1.53 18.61 -0.34
CA GLU A 76 -0.53 19.33 -1.10
C GLU A 76 0.86 18.83 -0.71
N LEU A 77 1.54 18.14 -1.62
CA LEU A 77 2.84 17.52 -1.40
C LEU A 77 3.91 18.10 -2.33
N ALA A 78 5.15 18.08 -1.85
CA ALA A 78 6.31 18.46 -2.64
C ALA A 78 6.58 17.43 -3.73
N ALA A 79 6.88 17.89 -4.93
CA ALA A 79 7.42 17.06 -5.99
C ALA A 79 8.88 16.67 -5.65
N ARG A 80 9.21 15.39 -5.83
CA ARG A 80 10.55 14.83 -5.55
C ARG A 80 11.69 15.57 -6.26
N ASP A 81 11.42 16.06 -7.46
CA ASP A 81 12.41 16.72 -8.34
C ASP A 81 12.56 18.23 -8.06
N GLY A 82 11.86 18.75 -7.06
CA GLY A 82 11.88 20.16 -6.70
C GLY A 82 11.09 21.07 -7.65
N SER A 83 10.30 20.52 -8.59
CA SER A 83 9.49 21.30 -9.54
C SER A 83 8.33 22.09 -8.91
N GLY A 84 8.14 21.94 -7.59
CA GLY A 84 7.11 22.64 -6.83
C GLY A 84 6.27 21.75 -5.94
N ARG A 85 5.04 22.17 -5.69
CA ARG A 85 4.07 21.40 -4.90
C ARG A 85 2.86 21.05 -5.77
N VAL A 86 2.29 19.90 -5.53
CA VAL A 86 1.12 19.39 -6.24
C VAL A 86 -0.05 19.26 -5.26
N ARG A 87 -1.16 19.92 -5.58
CA ARG A 87 -2.41 19.79 -4.83
C ARG A 87 -3.39 18.89 -5.57
N LEU A 88 -3.91 17.86 -4.88
CA LEU A 88 -4.83 16.90 -5.49
C LEU A 88 -6.07 17.57 -6.09
N SER A 89 -6.69 18.50 -5.36
CA SER A 89 -7.89 19.20 -5.83
C SER A 89 -7.68 20.04 -7.09
N SER A 90 -6.46 20.46 -7.39
CA SER A 90 -6.11 21.17 -8.62
C SER A 90 -5.94 20.20 -9.80
N VAL A 91 -5.14 19.14 -9.63
CA VAL A 91 -4.78 18.23 -10.74
C VAL A 91 -5.95 17.36 -11.19
N ARG A 92 -6.88 17.01 -10.30
CA ARG A 92 -8.07 16.21 -10.63
C ARG A 92 -9.10 16.94 -11.52
N GLN A 93 -9.02 18.26 -11.65
CA GLN A 93 -9.95 19.02 -12.48
C GLN A 93 -9.82 18.67 -13.98
N GLU A 94 -8.62 18.35 -14.41
CA GLU A 94 -8.35 18.02 -15.81
C GLU A 94 -8.65 16.55 -16.10
N LYS A 95 -8.11 15.63 -15.29
CA LYS A 95 -8.20 14.18 -15.49
C LYS A 95 -8.43 13.48 -14.14
N PRO A 96 -9.04 12.27 -14.12
CA PRO A 96 -8.98 11.40 -12.96
C PRO A 96 -7.52 11.17 -12.53
N VAL A 97 -7.28 11.03 -11.23
CA VAL A 97 -5.94 10.90 -10.67
C VAL A 97 -5.74 9.49 -10.12
N VAL A 98 -4.69 8.83 -10.58
CA VAL A 98 -4.20 7.58 -10.02
C VAL A 98 -3.13 7.89 -8.98
N LEU A 99 -3.34 7.46 -7.75
CA LEU A 99 -2.39 7.57 -6.65
C LEU A 99 -1.77 6.20 -6.36
N VAL A 100 -0.46 6.11 -6.45
CA VAL A 100 0.33 4.91 -6.15
C VAL A 100 1.11 5.16 -4.87
N PHE A 101 0.60 4.68 -3.74
CA PHE A 101 1.27 4.80 -2.45
C PHE A 101 2.20 3.62 -2.22
N ALA A 102 3.48 3.87 -2.06
CA ALA A 102 4.45 2.83 -1.74
C ALA A 102 5.78 3.42 -1.23
N SER A 103 6.67 2.53 -0.79
CA SER A 103 8.05 2.85 -0.42
C SER A 103 9.03 1.81 -0.96
N TYR A 104 10.30 2.15 -1.05
CA TYR A 104 11.29 1.31 -1.72
C TYR A 104 11.52 -0.03 -1.04
N THR A 105 11.44 -0.08 0.29
CA THR A 105 11.61 -1.31 1.06
C THR A 105 10.45 -2.28 1.00
N CYS A 106 9.35 -1.98 0.27
CA CYS A 106 8.20 -2.85 0.13
C CYS A 106 8.39 -3.85 -1.04
N PRO A 107 8.61 -5.17 -0.80
CA PRO A 107 8.84 -6.14 -1.88
C PRO A 107 7.64 -6.29 -2.83
N PRO A 108 6.37 -6.34 -2.38
CA PRO A 108 5.22 -6.36 -3.27
C PRO A 108 5.20 -5.19 -4.26
N PHE A 109 5.51 -3.97 -3.80
CA PHE A 109 5.62 -2.82 -4.69
C PHE A 109 6.68 -3.03 -5.77
N ARG A 110 7.91 -3.44 -5.39
CA ARG A 110 8.98 -3.65 -6.36
C ARG A 110 8.62 -4.70 -7.41
N ARG A 111 7.92 -5.76 -7.01
CA ARG A 111 7.46 -6.82 -7.92
C ARG A 111 6.38 -6.34 -8.90
N GLU A 112 5.44 -5.51 -8.43
CA GLU A 112 4.31 -5.04 -9.25
C GLU A 112 4.65 -3.84 -10.15
N MET A 113 5.78 -3.18 -9.92
CA MET A 113 6.15 -1.95 -10.65
C MET A 113 6.15 -2.10 -12.18
N PRO A 114 6.63 -3.23 -12.79
CA PRO A 114 6.51 -3.42 -14.22
C PRO A 114 5.06 -3.40 -14.73
N GLY A 115 4.13 -4.00 -13.99
CA GLY A 115 2.70 -3.97 -14.28
C GLY A 115 2.11 -2.57 -14.16
N VAL A 116 2.50 -1.83 -13.11
CA VAL A 116 2.08 -0.43 -12.88
C VAL A 116 2.56 0.47 -14.02
N ARG A 117 3.81 0.34 -14.48
CA ARG A 117 4.33 1.10 -15.63
C ARG A 117 3.50 0.85 -16.88
N LYS A 118 3.15 -0.41 -17.16
CA LYS A 118 2.29 -0.74 -18.30
C LYS A 118 0.90 -0.11 -18.19
N VAL A 119 0.32 -0.04 -16.99
CA VAL A 119 -0.93 0.68 -16.75
C VAL A 119 -0.74 2.18 -17.01
N TYR A 120 0.36 2.75 -16.53
CA TYR A 120 0.70 4.16 -16.81
C TYR A 120 0.80 4.44 -18.31
N GLU A 121 1.57 3.64 -19.06
CA GLU A 121 1.72 3.78 -20.51
C GLU A 121 0.37 3.77 -21.26
N ASP A 122 -0.54 2.87 -20.86
CA ASP A 122 -1.84 2.71 -21.51
C ASP A 122 -2.84 3.83 -21.16
N TYR A 123 -2.65 4.53 -20.03
CA TYR A 123 -3.65 5.48 -19.51
C TYR A 123 -3.15 6.91 -19.28
N ARG A 124 -1.86 7.22 -19.44
CA ARG A 124 -1.27 8.54 -19.15
C ARG A 124 -1.92 9.72 -19.88
N ASP A 125 -2.48 9.47 -21.04
CA ASP A 125 -3.19 10.51 -21.80
C ASP A 125 -4.59 10.79 -21.27
N ARG A 126 -5.18 9.85 -20.50
CA ARG A 126 -6.56 9.90 -20.00
C ARG A 126 -6.66 10.03 -18.48
N ALA A 127 -5.62 9.71 -17.74
CA ALA A 127 -5.51 9.84 -16.28
C ALA A 127 -4.17 10.46 -15.90
N ALA A 128 -4.15 11.27 -14.87
CA ALA A 128 -2.93 11.75 -14.23
C ALA A 128 -2.43 10.71 -13.23
N PHE A 129 -1.14 10.40 -13.25
CA PHE A 129 -0.54 9.45 -12.33
C PHE A 129 0.41 10.16 -11.40
N TYR A 130 0.31 9.87 -10.10
CA TYR A 130 1.24 10.33 -9.08
C TYR A 130 1.67 9.17 -8.21
N PHE A 131 2.97 8.97 -8.11
CA PHE A 131 3.54 8.15 -7.06
C PHE A 131 3.62 9.00 -5.79
N VAL A 132 3.07 8.53 -4.69
CA VAL A 132 3.20 9.16 -3.38
C VAL A 132 4.15 8.30 -2.55
N TYR A 133 5.39 8.78 -2.40
CA TYR A 133 6.40 8.11 -1.61
C TYR A 133 6.11 8.29 -0.13
N ILE A 134 5.81 7.21 0.56
CA ILE A 134 5.42 7.18 1.97
C ILE A 134 6.56 6.61 2.85
N GLU A 135 6.32 6.50 4.16
CA GLU A 135 7.27 5.86 5.07
C GLU A 135 7.61 4.42 4.66
N GLU A 136 8.83 4.00 5.02
CA GLU A 136 9.34 2.70 4.65
C GLU A 136 8.53 1.55 5.29
N ALA A 137 8.05 0.63 4.45
CA ALA A 137 7.27 -0.52 4.90
C ALA A 137 8.14 -1.48 5.73
N HIS A 138 9.39 -1.65 5.32
CA HIS A 138 10.32 -2.59 5.91
C HIS A 138 11.67 -1.94 6.20
N ALA A 139 11.62 -0.80 6.93
CA ALA A 139 12.82 -0.17 7.44
C ALA A 139 13.57 -1.14 8.36
N ARG A 140 14.90 -1.15 8.30
CA ARG A 140 15.74 -2.08 9.09
C ARG A 140 15.59 -1.92 10.60
N ASP A 141 15.17 -0.74 11.05
CA ASP A 141 14.95 -0.38 12.45
C ASP A 141 13.51 -0.63 12.93
N VAL A 142 12.60 -1.03 12.02
CA VAL A 142 11.19 -1.29 12.34
C VAL A 142 10.78 -2.73 12.03
N TRP A 143 10.90 -3.15 10.76
CA TRP A 143 10.48 -4.48 10.30
C TRP A 143 11.39 -4.97 9.16
N PRO A 144 12.64 -5.35 9.46
CA PRO A 144 13.58 -5.81 8.45
C PRO A 144 13.14 -7.12 7.82
N LEU A 145 13.41 -7.27 6.51
CA LEU A 145 13.17 -8.50 5.77
C LEU A 145 14.47 -9.03 5.16
N GLU A 146 14.69 -10.34 5.24
CA GLU A 146 15.82 -11.01 4.59
C GLU A 146 15.81 -10.83 3.06
N SER A 147 14.63 -10.78 2.45
CA SER A 147 14.50 -10.49 1.02
C SER A 147 15.09 -9.14 0.65
N ASN A 148 14.93 -8.11 1.50
CA ASN A 148 15.52 -6.80 1.27
C ASN A 148 17.05 -6.83 1.36
N VAL A 149 17.62 -7.69 2.23
CA VAL A 149 19.08 -7.90 2.30
C VAL A 149 19.59 -8.53 1.00
N ARG A 150 18.93 -9.57 0.51
CA ARG A 150 19.27 -10.20 -0.79
C ARG A 150 19.17 -9.22 -1.96
N ASP A 151 18.12 -8.39 -1.96
CA ASP A 151 17.86 -7.41 -3.02
C ASP A 151 18.73 -6.14 -2.86
N LYS A 152 19.54 -6.02 -1.80
CA LYS A 152 20.36 -4.84 -1.43
C LYS A 152 19.52 -3.57 -1.23
N VAL A 153 18.29 -3.72 -0.72
CA VAL A 153 17.32 -2.64 -0.43
C VAL A 153 17.14 -2.54 1.08
N VAL A 154 18.20 -2.13 1.78
CA VAL A 154 18.24 -2.03 3.25
C VAL A 154 18.42 -0.58 3.66
N TYR A 155 17.34 0.03 4.16
CA TYR A 155 17.30 1.43 4.58
C TYR A 155 16.69 1.56 5.96
N SER A 156 17.11 2.59 6.71
CA SER A 156 16.48 2.99 7.97
C SER A 156 15.28 3.90 7.68
N THR A 157 14.47 4.13 8.71
CA THR A 157 13.41 5.14 8.67
C THR A 157 14.01 6.53 8.45
N PRO A 158 13.65 7.25 7.37
CA PRO A 158 14.06 8.64 7.16
C PRO A 158 13.64 9.53 8.34
N GLN A 159 14.56 10.37 8.82
CA GLN A 159 14.33 11.22 9.98
C GLN A 159 13.76 12.59 9.59
N ASP A 160 14.00 13.01 8.36
CA ASP A 160 13.50 14.27 7.82
C ASP A 160 13.04 14.13 6.36
N LEU A 161 12.49 15.20 5.81
CA LEU A 161 11.98 15.24 4.44
C LEU A 161 13.10 15.12 3.40
N ALA A 162 14.30 15.60 3.70
CA ALA A 162 15.44 15.55 2.79
C ALA A 162 15.93 14.10 2.64
N GLU A 163 16.07 13.36 3.73
CA GLU A 163 16.40 11.92 3.70
C GLU A 163 15.32 11.13 2.95
N ARG A 164 14.03 11.40 3.21
CA ARG A 164 12.93 10.74 2.51
C ARG A 164 12.96 11.05 1.01
N THR A 165 13.22 12.29 0.62
CA THR A 165 13.33 12.69 -0.79
C THR A 165 14.54 12.03 -1.46
N GLY A 166 15.66 11.91 -0.76
CA GLY A 166 16.85 11.19 -1.25
C GLY A 166 16.54 9.70 -1.52
N LEU A 167 15.81 9.06 -0.61
CA LEU A 167 15.41 7.66 -0.76
C LEU A 167 14.36 7.49 -1.86
N ALA A 168 13.40 8.41 -1.97
CA ALA A 168 12.44 8.47 -3.07
C ALA A 168 13.14 8.61 -4.44
N THR A 169 14.20 9.40 -4.50
CA THR A 169 15.02 9.57 -5.71
C THR A 169 15.75 8.27 -6.08
N THR A 170 16.32 7.59 -5.09
CA THR A 170 16.94 6.28 -5.28
C THR A 170 15.94 5.25 -5.79
N CYS A 171 14.76 5.21 -5.19
CA CYS A 171 13.65 4.36 -5.59
C CYS A 171 13.22 4.64 -7.03
N ALA A 172 12.99 5.90 -7.40
CA ALA A 172 12.56 6.29 -8.73
C ALA A 172 13.54 5.81 -9.81
N LYS A 173 14.83 5.99 -9.56
CA LYS A 173 15.89 5.51 -10.47
C LYS A 173 15.93 3.99 -10.56
N ALA A 174 15.94 3.30 -9.43
CA ALA A 174 16.04 1.83 -9.40
C ALA A 174 14.83 1.13 -10.00
N MET A 175 13.63 1.69 -9.79
CA MET A 175 12.36 1.14 -10.28
C MET A 175 11.94 1.71 -11.63
N GLN A 176 12.73 2.61 -12.23
CA GLN A 176 12.44 3.26 -13.51
C GLN A 176 11.04 3.89 -13.51
N ILE A 177 10.75 4.70 -12.47
CA ILE A 177 9.47 5.42 -12.35
C ILE A 177 9.60 6.73 -13.12
N ASP A 178 8.91 6.83 -14.25
CA ASP A 178 8.95 7.92 -15.22
C ASP A 178 7.73 8.84 -15.17
N PHE A 179 6.84 8.64 -14.20
CA PHE A 179 5.74 9.57 -13.90
C PHE A 179 5.98 10.33 -12.59
N PRO A 180 5.28 11.47 -12.37
CA PRO A 180 5.51 12.35 -11.25
C PRO A 180 5.48 11.64 -9.90
N MET A 181 6.50 11.90 -9.06
CA MET A 181 6.61 11.38 -7.71
C MET A 181 6.55 12.52 -6.70
N LEU A 182 5.61 12.39 -5.76
CA LEU A 182 5.42 13.26 -4.62
C LEU A 182 5.98 12.59 -3.37
N VAL A 183 6.40 13.37 -2.40
CA VAL A 183 6.97 12.87 -1.14
C VAL A 183 6.05 13.27 0.00
N ASP A 184 5.52 12.28 0.74
CA ASP A 184 4.73 12.52 1.94
C ASP A 184 5.61 13.11 3.06
N ASP A 185 5.03 13.97 3.87
CA ASP A 185 5.74 14.57 4.99
C ASP A 185 6.14 13.51 6.03
N VAL A 186 7.18 13.80 6.82
CA VAL A 186 7.71 12.82 7.81
C VAL A 186 6.71 12.41 8.87
N ASP A 187 5.67 13.22 9.08
CA ASP A 187 4.54 12.90 9.94
C ASP A 187 3.57 11.89 9.31
N ASN A 188 3.75 11.56 8.01
CA ASN A 188 2.92 10.62 7.25
C ASN A 188 1.44 11.04 7.17
N SER A 189 1.15 12.34 7.11
CA SER A 189 -0.21 12.87 7.15
C SER A 189 -1.09 12.34 6.02
N VAL A 190 -0.57 12.29 4.79
CA VAL A 190 -1.31 11.82 3.62
C VAL A 190 -1.43 10.30 3.64
N ALA A 191 -0.35 9.58 3.93
CA ALA A 191 -0.40 8.12 4.08
C ALA A 191 -1.42 7.67 5.13
N ARG A 192 -1.53 8.41 6.26
CA ARG A 192 -2.54 8.13 7.30
C ARG A 192 -3.95 8.42 6.82
N ALA A 193 -4.19 9.58 6.20
CA ALA A 193 -5.50 9.96 5.68
C ALA A 193 -6.06 8.93 4.69
N TYR A 194 -5.18 8.34 3.89
CA TYR A 194 -5.54 7.30 2.91
C TYR A 194 -5.41 5.87 3.46
N THR A 195 -4.94 5.68 4.69
CA THR A 195 -4.56 4.35 5.23
C THR A 195 -3.71 3.59 4.22
N ALA A 196 -2.69 4.25 3.67
CA ALA A 196 -1.99 3.78 2.48
C ALA A 196 -0.85 2.80 2.76
N TRP A 197 -0.31 2.79 4.00
CA TRP A 197 0.78 1.89 4.38
C TRP A 197 0.34 0.42 4.48
N PRO A 198 1.14 -0.55 4.03
CA PRO A 198 2.49 -0.43 3.48
C PRO A 198 2.52 -0.05 2.00
N THR A 199 1.43 -0.26 1.27
CA THR A 199 1.25 0.14 -0.13
C THR A 199 -0.22 0.02 -0.54
N ARG A 200 -0.69 0.92 -1.42
CA ARG A 200 -2.08 0.94 -1.87
C ARG A 200 -2.25 1.76 -3.14
N PHE A 201 -3.26 1.41 -3.95
CA PHE A 201 -3.75 2.23 -5.05
C PHE A 201 -5.05 2.94 -4.69
N TYR A 202 -5.20 4.14 -5.22
CA TYR A 202 -6.45 4.86 -5.32
C TYR A 202 -6.62 5.44 -6.73
N VAL A 203 -7.87 5.52 -7.17
CA VAL A 203 -8.25 6.39 -8.30
C VAL A 203 -9.25 7.41 -7.78
N VAL A 204 -8.96 8.69 -8.01
CA VAL A 204 -9.83 9.81 -7.64
C VAL A 204 -10.45 10.37 -8.90
N GLY A 205 -11.77 10.41 -8.95
CA GLY A 205 -12.52 10.98 -10.06
C GLY A 205 -12.34 12.50 -10.15
N ARG A 206 -12.71 13.08 -11.29
CA ARG A 206 -12.73 14.53 -11.49
C ARG A 206 -13.68 15.26 -10.51
N ASP A 207 -14.71 14.55 -10.03
CA ASP A 207 -15.64 15.00 -9.00
C ASP A 207 -15.02 15.05 -7.60
N GLY A 208 -13.78 14.55 -7.44
CA GLY A 208 -13.06 14.48 -6.16
C GLY A 208 -13.46 13.30 -5.29
N ARG A 209 -14.20 12.35 -5.83
CA ARG A 209 -14.57 11.14 -5.10
C ARG A 209 -13.63 9.98 -5.44
N ILE A 210 -13.48 9.06 -4.50
CA ILE A 210 -12.74 7.83 -4.70
C ILE A 210 -13.52 6.94 -5.67
N ALA A 211 -12.99 6.74 -6.87
CA ALA A 211 -13.54 5.83 -7.87
C ALA A 211 -13.06 4.39 -7.69
N PHE A 212 -11.83 4.22 -7.17
CA PHE A 212 -11.25 2.91 -6.88
C PHE A 212 -10.34 2.98 -5.67
N LYS A 213 -10.33 1.92 -4.88
CA LYS A 213 -9.44 1.69 -3.74
C LYS A 213 -9.01 0.23 -3.73
N SER A 214 -7.71 -0.04 -3.80
CA SER A 214 -7.22 -1.41 -3.67
C SER A 214 -7.32 -1.92 -2.23
N ARG A 215 -7.25 -3.23 -2.04
CA ARG A 215 -6.94 -3.82 -0.74
C ARG A 215 -5.52 -3.41 -0.33
N PRO A 216 -5.17 -3.43 0.97
CA PRO A 216 -3.81 -3.11 1.41
C PRO A 216 -2.81 -4.16 0.92
N GLY A 217 -1.63 -3.74 0.52
CA GLY A 217 -0.54 -4.70 0.31
C GLY A 217 -0.19 -5.46 1.60
N PRO A 218 0.38 -6.66 1.50
CA PRO A 218 0.80 -7.31 0.24
C PRO A 218 -0.33 -7.97 -0.56
N PHE A 219 -1.53 -8.12 0.00
CA PHE A 219 -2.61 -8.96 -0.51
C PHE A 219 -3.52 -8.29 -1.57
N GLY A 220 -3.29 -7.04 -1.91
CA GLY A 220 -4.14 -6.33 -2.86
C GLY A 220 -3.44 -5.21 -3.62
N PHE A 221 -2.12 -5.17 -3.58
CA PHE A 221 -1.35 -4.26 -4.42
C PHE A 221 -0.97 -4.97 -5.71
N GLU A 222 -1.91 -4.98 -6.66
CA GLU A 222 -1.81 -5.65 -7.94
C GLU A 222 -2.22 -4.69 -9.06
N ALA A 223 -1.49 -4.68 -10.17
CA ALA A 223 -1.75 -3.79 -11.31
C ALA A 223 -3.02 -4.16 -12.08
N ALA A 224 -3.42 -5.43 -12.09
CA ALA A 224 -4.58 -5.89 -12.85
C ALA A 224 -5.92 -5.30 -12.37
N PRO A 225 -6.27 -5.29 -11.07
CA PRO A 225 -7.47 -4.60 -10.58
C PRO A 225 -7.46 -3.09 -10.83
N LEU A 226 -6.29 -2.43 -10.76
CA LEU A 226 -6.16 -1.02 -11.10
C LEU A 226 -6.49 -0.79 -12.58
N ARG A 227 -5.95 -1.63 -13.48
CA ARG A 227 -6.24 -1.58 -14.91
C ARG A 227 -7.73 -1.76 -15.20
N GLN A 228 -8.36 -2.73 -14.56
CA GLN A 228 -9.79 -2.98 -14.72
C GLN A 228 -10.61 -1.75 -14.28
N ALA A 229 -10.33 -1.18 -13.12
CA ALA A 229 -11.02 0.01 -12.62
C ALA A 229 -10.87 1.21 -13.57
N LEU A 230 -9.67 1.39 -14.16
CA LEU A 230 -9.46 2.45 -15.17
C LEU A 230 -10.20 2.17 -16.48
N ALA A 231 -10.31 0.92 -16.89
CA ALA A 231 -11.08 0.56 -18.10
C ALA A 231 -12.58 0.85 -17.92
N GLU A 232 -13.11 0.60 -16.72
CA GLU A 232 -14.52 0.89 -16.38
C GLU A 232 -14.77 2.39 -16.26
N LEU A 233 -13.86 3.13 -15.64
CA LEU A 233 -13.98 4.58 -15.44
C LEU A 233 -13.73 5.38 -16.74
N LEU A 234 -12.85 4.89 -17.60
CA LEU A 234 -12.37 5.55 -18.81
C LEU A 234 -12.53 4.60 -20.01
N PRO A 235 -13.77 4.29 -20.44
CA PRO A 235 -13.98 3.44 -21.59
C PRO A 235 -13.32 4.06 -22.83
N SER A 236 -12.74 3.23 -23.70
CA SER A 236 -12.23 3.69 -24.97
C SER A 236 -13.34 4.39 -25.76
N PRO A 237 -13.07 5.50 -26.47
CA PRO A 237 -14.06 6.09 -27.35
C PRO A 237 -14.58 5.02 -28.29
N ALA A 238 -15.91 4.84 -28.32
CA ALA A 238 -16.55 3.95 -29.24
C ALA A 238 -16.20 4.41 -30.67
N GLY A 239 -15.32 3.68 -31.38
CA GLY A 239 -14.95 4.04 -32.75
C GLY A 239 -13.55 3.65 -33.24
N SER A 240 -12.70 3.04 -32.43
CA SER A 240 -11.45 2.41 -32.94
C SER A 240 -11.71 0.92 -33.20
N SER A 241 -12.61 0.61 -34.14
CA SER A 241 -12.57 -0.68 -34.79
C SER A 241 -11.25 -0.75 -35.58
N ALA A 242 -10.32 -1.60 -35.10
CA ALA A 242 -9.17 -1.98 -35.86
C ALA A 242 -9.63 -2.37 -37.30
N GLY A 243 -9.26 -1.57 -38.26
CA GLY A 243 -9.36 -1.97 -39.66
C GLY A 243 -8.54 -3.23 -39.82
N THR A 244 -9.22 -4.32 -40.07
CA THR A 244 -8.62 -5.58 -40.52
C THR A 244 -8.10 -5.35 -41.95
N PRO A 245 -6.86 -5.76 -42.27
CA PRO A 245 -6.34 -5.74 -43.62
C PRO A 245 -7.07 -6.69 -44.55
#